data_7cbacfdb034fa5ebabff7c1e749a18ee
#
_entry.id   7cbacfdb034fa5ebabff7c1e749a18ee
#
_cell.length_a   1.000
_cell.length_b   1.000
_cell.length_c   1.000
_cell.angle_alpha   90.00
_cell.angle_beta   90.00
_cell.angle_gamma   90.00
#
_symmetry.space_group_name_H-M   'P 1'
#
loop_
_entity.id
_entity.type
_entity.pdbx_description
1 polymer ?
#
loop_
_entity_poly.entity_id
_entity_poly.type
_entity_poly.pdbx_seq_one_letter_code
_entity_poly.pdbx_strand_id
1 'polypeptide(L)'
;MCRIMSNKSLIACHLICKVIDFFGDIGVAWRIAKQLKVDFNIEVHLLVDDLMTSRRLIPSLDISLKKQTVDGITIHHCDFSEDSKSLPPPPAFVFNLFNIDLPNAYKLLMQSEKSKYIAIEYLSAEPWVENFHLKPSIDPESGLIKTFFYPGFTGQTGGLIREKDLLSRRESFVQANRDKFIKSFGGNPNLYSISLFYYPIQKIEAFLDVMELMKKPIQFFIPQYLFDLLKVKKNYQYLHIISYPFLSHDDFDDLLRSCNLNFVRGEDSWIRAIWAGKPFIWQPYIQENSIHLIKLKAFLKNYCGGCEQELSEVLFKMHDDWSNNKFNEALWRDFFKNQSSLESFALKRSHHYFKEPSFVESLVDYCSET
;
A
#
# COMPACT_ATOMS: atom_id res chain seq x y z
N MET A 1 -16.88 19.51 -17.55
CA MET A 1 -17.24 20.88 -17.18
C MET A 1 -16.12 21.39 -16.29
N CYS A 2 -15.25 22.24 -16.79
CA CYS A 2 -14.06 22.73 -16.08
C CYS A 2 -14.53 23.66 -14.95
N ARG A 3 -14.44 23.23 -13.68
CA ARG A 3 -14.67 24.13 -12.54
C ARG A 3 -13.50 25.11 -12.47
N ILE A 4 -13.80 26.36 -12.56
CA ILE A 4 -12.89 27.48 -12.32
C ILE A 4 -12.47 27.38 -10.83
N MET A 5 -11.21 27.02 -10.59
CA MET A 5 -10.64 26.96 -9.24
C MET A 5 -10.67 28.36 -8.61
N SER A 6 -11.33 28.51 -7.49
CA SER A 6 -11.24 29.69 -6.64
C SER A 6 -9.83 29.81 -6.05
N ASN A 7 -9.30 30.99 -5.98
CA ASN A 7 -7.92 31.41 -5.78
C ASN A 7 -7.31 31.15 -4.37
N LYS A 8 -7.48 29.94 -3.79
CA LYS A 8 -6.63 29.43 -2.71
C LYS A 8 -6.10 28.06 -3.14
N SER A 9 -5.19 28.05 -4.09
CA SER A 9 -4.52 26.82 -4.52
C SER A 9 -3.64 26.31 -3.39
N LEU A 10 -3.74 25.01 -3.09
CA LEU A 10 -2.75 24.29 -2.29
C LEU A 10 -1.40 24.41 -2.99
N ILE A 11 -0.55 25.34 -2.52
CA ILE A 11 0.72 25.68 -3.18
C ILE A 11 1.85 24.85 -2.61
N ALA A 12 1.84 24.63 -1.27
CA ALA A 12 2.88 23.88 -0.57
C ALA A 12 2.30 23.08 0.62
N CYS A 13 2.89 21.92 0.90
CA CYS A 13 2.52 21.12 2.06
C CYS A 13 3.73 20.45 2.71
N HIS A 14 3.62 20.20 4.02
CA HIS A 14 4.42 19.19 4.70
C HIS A 14 3.68 17.85 4.68
N LEU A 15 4.38 16.80 4.30
CA LEU A 15 3.95 15.42 4.45
C LEU A 15 4.87 14.77 5.46
N ILE A 16 4.35 14.44 6.63
CA ILE A 16 5.13 13.93 7.76
C ILE A 16 4.97 12.41 7.82
N CYS A 17 6.09 11.69 7.84
CA CYS A 17 6.12 10.24 7.90
C CYS A 17 7.17 9.76 8.90
N LYS A 18 6.75 9.10 9.96
CA LYS A 18 7.62 8.32 10.85
C LYS A 18 7.63 6.87 10.38
N VAL A 19 8.82 6.32 10.16
CA VAL A 19 8.98 4.96 9.66
C VAL A 19 8.89 3.97 10.81
N ILE A 20 7.79 3.25 10.92
CA ILE A 20 7.51 2.23 11.96
C ILE A 20 7.44 0.84 11.33
N ASP A 21 6.63 0.65 10.26
CA ASP A 21 6.52 -0.60 9.50
C ASP A 21 7.47 -0.58 8.28
N PHE A 22 8.78 -0.45 8.53
CA PHE A 22 9.82 -0.49 7.49
C PHE A 22 9.41 0.23 6.18
N PHE A 23 9.13 -0.54 5.13
CA PHE A 23 8.82 0.01 3.80
C PHE A 23 7.36 0.39 3.63
N GLY A 24 6.46 -0.03 4.53
CA GLY A 24 5.03 0.26 4.45
C GLY A 24 4.75 1.75 4.53
N ASP A 25 5.20 2.38 5.60
CA ASP A 25 4.91 3.78 5.88
C ASP A 25 5.53 4.71 4.85
N ILE A 26 6.84 4.55 4.59
CA ILE A 26 7.54 5.37 3.60
C ILE A 26 7.07 5.08 2.17
N GLY A 27 6.60 3.86 1.89
CA GLY A 27 6.00 3.51 0.60
C GLY A 27 4.74 4.31 0.32
N VAL A 28 3.82 4.35 1.28
CA VAL A 28 2.60 5.16 1.23
C VAL A 28 2.95 6.64 1.11
N ALA A 29 3.86 7.14 1.97
CA ALA A 29 4.29 8.54 1.96
C ALA A 29 4.85 8.96 0.60
N TRP A 30 5.74 8.15 0.02
CA TRP A 30 6.37 8.46 -1.25
C TRP A 30 5.38 8.46 -2.42
N ARG A 31 4.40 7.53 -2.43
CA ARG A 31 3.33 7.54 -3.43
C ARG A 31 2.46 8.79 -3.32
N ILE A 32 2.04 9.17 -2.11
CA ILE A 32 1.26 10.40 -1.89
C ILE A 32 2.07 11.62 -2.33
N ALA A 33 3.35 11.73 -1.92
CA ALA A 33 4.22 12.84 -2.28
C ALA A 33 4.37 12.98 -3.81
N LYS A 34 4.62 11.87 -4.50
CA LYS A 34 4.72 11.86 -5.97
C LYS A 34 3.42 12.28 -6.65
N GLN A 35 2.27 11.80 -6.19
CA GLN A 35 0.98 12.20 -6.74
C GLN A 35 0.68 13.67 -6.52
N LEU A 36 0.88 14.19 -5.30
CA LEU A 36 0.73 15.62 -5.01
C LEU A 36 1.60 16.47 -5.95
N LYS A 37 2.86 16.04 -6.17
CA LYS A 37 3.78 16.76 -7.05
C LYS A 37 3.42 16.65 -8.52
N VAL A 38 3.22 15.42 -9.02
CA VAL A 38 3.08 15.14 -10.46
C VAL A 38 1.67 15.45 -10.95
N ASP A 39 0.64 15.02 -10.22
CA ASP A 39 -0.75 15.11 -10.64
C ASP A 39 -1.38 16.49 -10.36
N PHE A 40 -0.85 17.21 -9.33
CA PHE A 40 -1.44 18.48 -8.85
C PHE A 40 -0.45 19.63 -8.81
N ASN A 41 0.84 19.39 -9.14
CA ASN A 41 1.91 20.39 -9.13
C ASN A 41 2.08 21.14 -7.79
N ILE A 42 1.86 20.44 -6.67
CA ILE A 42 2.02 20.96 -5.32
C ILE A 42 3.51 20.92 -4.94
N GLU A 43 4.00 21.94 -4.22
CA GLU A 43 5.31 21.88 -3.59
C GLU A 43 5.24 20.99 -2.35
N VAL A 44 5.94 19.84 -2.39
CA VAL A 44 5.90 18.85 -1.33
C VAL A 44 7.21 18.83 -0.56
N HIS A 45 7.11 19.00 0.75
CA HIS A 45 8.18 18.76 1.70
C HIS A 45 7.87 17.47 2.47
N LEU A 46 8.60 16.40 2.18
CA LEU A 46 8.51 15.13 2.88
C LEU A 46 9.45 15.13 4.09
N LEU A 47 8.89 15.11 5.29
CA LEU A 47 9.62 15.04 6.54
C LEU A 47 9.67 13.59 7.01
N VAL A 48 10.86 13.03 7.19
CA VAL A 48 11.05 11.61 7.50
C VAL A 48 12.19 11.42 8.51
N ASP A 49 12.07 10.44 9.40
CA ASP A 49 13.05 10.15 10.45
C ASP A 49 14.08 9.08 10.06
N ASP A 50 13.77 8.18 9.12
CA ASP A 50 14.68 7.11 8.70
C ASP A 50 15.05 7.20 7.22
N LEU A 51 16.18 7.84 6.92
CA LEU A 51 16.72 7.93 5.55
C LEU A 51 17.29 6.59 5.06
N MET A 52 17.73 5.71 5.94
CA MET A 52 18.32 4.42 5.55
C MET A 52 17.25 3.51 4.93
N THR A 53 16.11 3.39 5.56
CA THR A 53 14.96 2.66 5.03
C THR A 53 14.41 3.35 3.78
N SER A 54 14.28 4.69 3.82
CA SER A 54 13.76 5.49 2.70
C SER A 54 14.60 5.35 1.43
N ARG A 55 15.94 5.29 1.54
CA ARG A 55 16.86 5.13 0.40
C ARG A 55 16.61 3.85 -0.40
N ARG A 56 16.10 2.79 0.22
CA ARG A 56 15.80 1.56 -0.51
C ARG A 56 14.66 1.75 -1.52
N LEU A 57 13.67 2.59 -1.17
CA LEU A 57 12.57 2.97 -2.08
C LEU A 57 12.92 4.14 -2.99
N ILE A 58 13.83 5.00 -2.54
CA ILE A 58 14.27 6.21 -3.23
C ILE A 58 15.79 6.12 -3.43
N PRO A 59 16.28 5.35 -4.42
CA PRO A 59 17.72 5.04 -4.53
C PRO A 59 18.63 6.26 -4.72
N SER A 60 18.10 7.35 -5.25
CA SER A 60 18.81 8.63 -5.46
C SER A 60 18.97 9.46 -4.18
N LEU A 61 18.39 9.02 -3.05
CA LEU A 61 18.48 9.71 -1.78
C LEU A 61 19.87 9.55 -1.16
N ASP A 62 20.50 10.68 -0.79
CA ASP A 62 21.77 10.72 -0.05
C ASP A 62 21.48 10.77 1.47
N ILE A 63 21.87 9.74 2.19
CA ILE A 63 21.63 9.62 3.64
C ILE A 63 22.48 10.58 4.50
N SER A 64 23.51 11.18 3.91
CA SER A 64 24.36 12.16 4.60
C SER A 64 23.76 13.57 4.63
N LEU A 65 22.80 13.86 3.77
CA LEU A 65 22.16 15.16 3.63
C LEU A 65 20.90 15.27 4.49
N LYS A 66 20.84 16.30 5.33
CA LYS A 66 19.63 16.61 6.12
C LYS A 66 18.48 17.17 5.30
N LYS A 67 18.78 17.75 4.14
CA LYS A 67 17.79 18.30 3.20
C LYS A 67 18.28 18.09 1.78
N GLN A 68 17.40 17.59 0.92
CA GLN A 68 17.69 17.35 -0.49
C GLN A 68 16.41 17.31 -1.31
N THR A 69 16.54 17.43 -2.63
CA THR A 69 15.40 17.34 -3.54
C THR A 69 15.56 16.12 -4.46
N VAL A 70 14.55 15.25 -4.48
CA VAL A 70 14.48 14.07 -5.33
C VAL A 70 13.14 14.08 -6.04
N ASP A 71 13.13 13.90 -7.36
CA ASP A 71 11.91 13.91 -8.21
C ASP A 71 11.03 15.18 -8.00
N GLY A 72 11.68 16.32 -7.68
CA GLY A 72 10.97 17.57 -7.40
C GLY A 72 10.29 17.64 -6.03
N ILE A 73 10.53 16.66 -5.15
CA ILE A 73 10.06 16.61 -3.75
C ILE A 73 11.23 16.95 -2.84
N THR A 74 11.04 17.91 -1.93
CA THR A 74 12.06 18.26 -0.94
C THR A 74 11.95 17.33 0.26
N ILE A 75 13.00 16.54 0.51
CA ILE A 75 13.05 15.58 1.62
C ILE A 75 13.86 16.17 2.76
N HIS A 76 13.31 16.15 3.97
CA HIS A 76 13.96 16.59 5.19
C HIS A 76 14.17 15.39 6.12
N HIS A 77 15.39 15.20 6.60
CA HIS A 77 15.66 14.26 7.71
C HIS A 77 15.33 14.96 9.03
N CYS A 78 14.30 14.49 9.69
CA CYS A 78 13.74 15.09 10.89
C CYS A 78 13.72 14.11 12.06
N ASP A 79 13.90 14.66 13.25
CA ASP A 79 13.62 13.96 14.51
C ASP A 79 12.27 14.47 15.04
N PHE A 80 11.37 13.57 15.36
CA PHE A 80 10.01 13.87 15.86
C PHE A 80 9.92 13.78 17.40
N SER A 81 11.05 13.70 18.09
CA SER A 81 11.07 13.77 19.56
C SER A 81 10.65 15.15 20.07
N GLU A 82 10.13 15.23 21.30
CA GLU A 82 9.56 16.46 21.88
C GLU A 82 10.61 17.61 21.94
N ASP A 83 11.88 17.29 22.16
CA ASP A 83 12.95 18.27 22.23
C ASP A 83 13.51 18.69 20.86
N SER A 84 12.97 18.15 19.77
CA SER A 84 13.52 18.37 18.44
C SER A 84 13.27 19.80 17.94
N LYS A 85 14.33 20.38 17.36
CA LYS A 85 14.29 21.63 16.60
C LYS A 85 14.58 21.41 15.12
N SER A 86 14.46 20.19 14.65
CA SER A 86 14.81 19.79 13.27
C SER A 86 13.69 20.06 12.25
N LEU A 87 12.47 20.28 12.71
CA LEU A 87 11.32 20.49 11.85
C LEU A 87 11.35 21.88 11.22
N PRO A 88 11.22 21.99 9.88
CA PRO A 88 11.12 23.28 9.22
C PRO A 88 9.80 23.99 9.58
N PRO A 89 9.71 25.35 9.45
CA PRO A 89 8.48 26.08 9.70
C PRO A 89 7.31 25.50 8.91
N PRO A 90 6.12 25.33 9.54
CA PRO A 90 4.99 24.69 8.87
C PRO A 90 4.40 25.58 7.77
N PRO A 91 4.03 25.02 6.61
CA PRO A 91 3.27 25.70 5.57
C PRO A 91 1.77 25.76 5.92
N ALA A 92 0.97 26.29 5.00
CA ALA A 92 -0.48 26.35 5.17
C ALA A 92 -1.16 24.97 5.36
N PHE A 93 -0.55 23.89 4.87
CA PHE A 93 -1.09 22.52 4.98
C PHE A 93 -0.04 21.57 5.53
N VAL A 94 -0.42 20.83 6.57
CA VAL A 94 0.41 19.80 7.19
C VAL A 94 -0.36 18.48 7.20
N PHE A 95 0.14 17.50 6.47
CA PHE A 95 -0.37 16.15 6.41
C PHE A 95 0.47 15.25 7.29
N ASN A 96 -0.10 14.73 8.35
CA ASN A 96 0.55 13.84 9.29
C ASN A 96 0.10 12.40 9.03
N LEU A 97 0.95 11.60 8.40
CA LEU A 97 0.68 10.21 8.11
C LEU A 97 0.67 9.38 9.39
N PHE A 98 -0.36 8.54 9.49
CA PHE A 98 -0.57 7.61 10.59
C PHE A 98 -0.70 8.28 11.95
N ASN A 99 -1.05 9.58 11.93
CA ASN A 99 -1.37 10.37 13.12
C ASN A 99 -0.30 10.24 14.22
N ILE A 100 0.98 10.31 13.82
CA ILE A 100 2.10 10.26 14.76
C ILE A 100 2.05 11.46 15.72
N ASP A 101 2.60 11.29 16.91
CA ASP A 101 2.74 12.41 17.84
C ASP A 101 3.82 13.36 17.36
N LEU A 102 3.53 14.66 17.37
CA LEU A 102 4.42 15.72 16.94
C LEU A 102 4.85 16.57 18.13
N PRO A 103 6.08 17.14 18.11
CA PRO A 103 6.54 18.04 19.16
C PRO A 103 5.57 19.17 19.43
N ASN A 104 5.29 19.48 20.72
CA ASN A 104 4.35 20.53 21.09
C ASN A 104 4.76 21.91 20.53
N ALA A 105 6.06 22.19 20.48
CA ALA A 105 6.57 23.41 19.86
C ALA A 105 6.15 23.54 18.39
N TYR A 106 6.14 22.42 17.63
CA TYR A 106 5.69 22.43 16.25
C TYR A 106 4.17 22.57 16.12
N LYS A 107 3.40 21.95 17.02
CA LYS A 107 1.93 22.13 17.08
C LYS A 107 1.56 23.60 17.34
N LEU A 108 2.27 24.27 18.25
CA LEU A 108 2.09 25.69 18.54
C LEU A 108 2.43 26.59 17.33
N LEU A 109 3.49 26.26 16.59
CA LEU A 109 3.81 26.95 15.35
C LEU A 109 2.72 26.76 14.30
N MET A 110 2.21 25.56 14.10
CA MET A 110 1.07 25.30 13.19
C MET A 110 -0.17 26.12 13.58
N GLN A 111 -0.42 26.28 14.87
CA GLN A 111 -1.54 27.09 15.36
C GLN A 111 -1.32 28.57 15.06
N SER A 112 -0.12 29.10 15.33
CA SER A 112 0.21 30.53 15.07
C SER A 112 0.18 30.87 13.59
N GLU A 113 0.65 29.98 12.72
CA GLU A 113 0.64 30.11 11.27
C GLU A 113 -0.72 29.77 10.64
N LYS A 114 -1.69 29.34 11.46
CA LYS A 114 -3.03 28.89 11.02
C LYS A 114 -2.96 27.78 9.97
N SER A 115 -2.00 26.87 10.13
CA SER A 115 -1.85 25.70 9.24
C SER A 115 -3.08 24.78 9.39
N LYS A 116 -3.57 24.29 8.27
CA LYS A 116 -4.56 23.21 8.26
C LYS A 116 -3.87 21.91 8.55
N TYR A 117 -4.20 21.30 9.68
CA TYR A 117 -3.62 20.07 10.15
C TYR A 117 -4.52 18.88 9.84
N ILE A 118 -4.06 17.97 8.98
CA ILE A 118 -4.81 16.81 8.53
C ILE A 118 -4.05 15.56 8.97
N ALA A 119 -4.69 14.75 9.80
CA ALA A 119 -4.20 13.46 10.24
C ALA A 119 -4.68 12.39 9.25
N ILE A 120 -3.77 11.87 8.45
CA ILE A 120 -4.04 10.78 7.51
C ILE A 120 -3.88 9.46 8.26
N GLU A 121 -4.95 8.73 8.37
CA GLU A 121 -5.03 7.49 9.13
C GLU A 121 -4.72 6.27 8.26
N TYR A 122 -4.61 5.09 8.89
CA TYR A 122 -4.42 3.83 8.21
C TYR A 122 -5.65 3.44 7.38
N LEU A 123 -5.40 2.81 6.23
CA LEU A 123 -6.46 2.25 5.39
C LEU A 123 -7.29 1.22 6.17
N SER A 124 -8.60 1.38 6.15
CA SER A 124 -9.53 0.41 6.71
C SER A 124 -10.80 0.27 5.88
N ALA A 125 -11.37 -0.94 5.88
CA ALA A 125 -12.69 -1.24 5.35
C ALA A 125 -13.74 -1.41 6.47
N GLU A 126 -13.39 -1.08 7.70
CA GLU A 126 -14.30 -1.17 8.84
C GLU A 126 -15.34 -0.03 8.77
N PRO A 127 -16.64 -0.32 9.02
CA PRO A 127 -17.70 0.68 8.84
C PRO A 127 -17.56 1.95 9.70
N TRP A 128 -16.87 1.87 10.83
CA TRP A 128 -16.70 3.00 11.72
C TRP A 128 -15.85 4.14 11.11
N VAL A 129 -14.96 3.84 10.16
CA VAL A 129 -14.11 4.87 9.54
C VAL A 129 -14.90 5.94 8.80
N GLU A 130 -16.07 5.58 8.25
CA GLU A 130 -16.97 6.53 7.59
C GLU A 130 -17.49 7.60 8.55
N ASN A 131 -17.73 7.22 9.81
CA ASN A 131 -18.22 8.15 10.84
C ASN A 131 -17.14 9.10 11.36
N PHE A 132 -15.85 8.72 11.21
CA PHE A 132 -14.71 9.52 11.68
C PHE A 132 -14.02 10.29 10.57
N HIS A 133 -14.25 9.94 9.32
CA HIS A 133 -13.70 10.68 8.17
C HIS A 133 -14.16 12.14 8.19
N LEU A 134 -13.24 13.08 8.03
CA LEU A 134 -13.44 14.54 8.09
C LEU A 134 -13.91 15.07 9.44
N LYS A 135 -13.85 14.28 10.52
CA LYS A 135 -14.20 14.79 11.86
C LYS A 135 -13.01 15.54 12.45
N PRO A 136 -13.27 16.71 13.08
CA PRO A 136 -12.24 17.46 13.79
C PRO A 136 -11.95 16.83 15.16
N SER A 137 -10.72 17.04 15.64
CA SER A 137 -10.31 16.76 17.02
C SER A 137 -9.41 17.91 17.48
N ILE A 138 -9.61 18.35 18.72
CA ILE A 138 -8.82 19.44 19.32
C ILE A 138 -7.73 18.83 20.17
N ASP A 139 -6.47 19.20 19.90
CA ASP A 139 -5.35 18.86 20.77
C ASP A 139 -5.49 19.64 22.08
N PRO A 140 -5.56 18.96 23.24
CA PRO A 140 -5.86 19.64 24.52
C PRO A 140 -4.74 20.57 25.00
N GLU A 141 -3.50 20.35 24.60
CA GLU A 141 -2.35 21.13 25.06
C GLU A 141 -2.12 22.36 24.18
N SER A 142 -2.14 22.19 22.86
CA SER A 142 -1.89 23.28 21.92
C SER A 142 -3.14 24.00 21.46
N GLY A 143 -4.34 23.43 21.64
CA GLY A 143 -5.58 23.93 21.06
C GLY A 143 -5.66 23.79 19.53
N LEU A 144 -4.68 23.14 18.91
CA LEU A 144 -4.63 22.92 17.47
C LEU A 144 -5.75 21.98 17.04
N ILE A 145 -6.49 22.35 16.01
CA ILE A 145 -7.55 21.50 15.44
C ILE A 145 -6.93 20.64 14.34
N LYS A 146 -7.02 19.32 14.48
CA LYS A 146 -6.72 18.36 13.42
C LYS A 146 -7.99 17.80 12.82
N THR A 147 -7.99 17.53 11.52
CA THR A 147 -9.06 16.81 10.84
C THR A 147 -8.57 15.41 10.50
N PHE A 148 -9.34 14.39 10.83
CA PHE A 148 -9.03 13.02 10.45
C PHE A 148 -9.38 12.76 8.99
N PHE A 149 -8.45 12.19 8.23
CA PHE A 149 -8.64 11.81 6.83
C PHE A 149 -8.36 10.33 6.65
N TYR A 150 -9.41 9.53 6.52
CA TYR A 150 -9.31 8.08 6.41
C TYR A 150 -9.31 7.64 4.95
N PRO A 151 -8.24 6.98 4.46
CA PRO A 151 -8.35 6.20 3.23
C PRO A 151 -9.32 5.04 3.45
N GLY A 152 -10.04 4.65 2.40
CA GLY A 152 -11.06 3.60 2.52
C GLY A 152 -11.68 3.20 1.20
N PHE A 153 -12.71 2.36 1.26
CA PHE A 153 -13.26 1.62 0.13
C PHE A 153 -14.64 2.13 -0.32
N THR A 154 -15.14 3.18 0.27
CA THR A 154 -16.48 3.71 -0.01
C THR A 154 -16.41 5.20 -0.32
N GLY A 155 -17.44 5.74 -0.99
CA GLY A 155 -17.53 7.17 -1.28
C GLY A 155 -17.70 8.07 -0.03
N GLN A 156 -17.76 7.50 1.20
CA GLN A 156 -17.79 8.21 2.47
C GLN A 156 -16.42 8.30 3.15
N THR A 157 -15.37 7.88 2.45
CA THR A 157 -13.97 7.91 2.88
C THR A 157 -13.11 8.62 1.84
N GLY A 158 -11.83 8.82 2.13
CA GLY A 158 -10.90 9.49 1.21
C GLY A 158 -10.51 8.70 -0.05
N GLY A 159 -11.03 7.47 -0.22
CA GLY A 159 -10.68 6.63 -1.38
C GLY A 159 -9.34 5.92 -1.23
N LEU A 160 -8.85 5.33 -2.33
CA LEU A 160 -7.61 4.56 -2.39
C LEU A 160 -6.51 5.31 -3.14
N ILE A 161 -5.26 5.14 -2.71
CA ILE A 161 -4.10 5.74 -3.38
C ILE A 161 -3.96 5.13 -4.78
N ARG A 162 -3.94 5.98 -5.80
CA ARG A 162 -3.70 5.61 -7.19
C ARG A 162 -3.24 6.81 -8.01
N GLU A 163 -2.32 6.58 -8.92
CA GLU A 163 -1.86 7.57 -9.89
C GLU A 163 -2.90 7.76 -11.00
N LYS A 164 -2.97 8.94 -11.61
CA LYS A 164 -3.91 9.24 -12.71
C LYS A 164 -3.73 8.33 -13.91
N ASP A 165 -2.49 7.93 -14.20
CA ASP A 165 -2.13 7.09 -15.32
C ASP A 165 -2.14 5.58 -15.02
N LEU A 166 -2.51 5.18 -13.79
CA LEU A 166 -2.46 3.77 -13.35
C LEU A 166 -3.22 2.82 -14.26
N LEU A 167 -4.44 3.19 -14.68
CA LEU A 167 -5.27 2.36 -15.54
C LEU A 167 -4.65 2.20 -16.92
N SER A 168 -4.22 3.31 -17.55
CA SER A 168 -3.58 3.28 -18.86
C SER A 168 -2.26 2.48 -18.84
N ARG A 169 -1.48 2.59 -17.77
CA ARG A 169 -0.27 1.75 -17.58
C ARG A 169 -0.63 0.27 -17.46
N ARG A 170 -1.70 -0.07 -16.75
CA ARG A 170 -2.17 -1.46 -16.65
C ARG A 170 -2.66 -1.99 -17.99
N GLU A 171 -3.44 -1.22 -18.72
CA GLU A 171 -3.99 -1.62 -20.02
C GLU A 171 -2.90 -1.74 -21.10
N SER A 172 -1.87 -0.91 -21.04
CA SER A 172 -0.70 -1.00 -21.92
C SER A 172 0.28 -2.14 -21.56
N PHE A 173 0.14 -2.73 -20.38
CA PHE A 173 0.95 -3.86 -19.94
C PHE A 173 0.48 -5.16 -20.58
N VAL A 174 0.83 -5.33 -21.85
CA VAL A 174 0.44 -6.49 -22.66
C VAL A 174 1.28 -7.73 -22.35
N GLN A 175 0.88 -8.89 -22.93
CA GLN A 175 1.54 -10.17 -22.71
C GLN A 175 3.06 -10.12 -22.97
N ALA A 176 3.51 -9.39 -23.99
CA ALA A 176 4.94 -9.25 -24.31
C ALA A 176 5.72 -8.56 -23.18
N ASN A 177 5.14 -7.56 -22.51
CA ASN A 177 5.73 -6.88 -21.35
C ASN A 177 5.85 -7.87 -20.18
N ARG A 178 4.78 -8.62 -19.91
CA ARG A 178 4.76 -9.68 -18.89
C ARG A 178 5.86 -10.71 -19.13
N ASP A 179 5.96 -11.22 -20.34
CA ASP A 179 6.95 -12.25 -20.70
C ASP A 179 8.38 -11.74 -20.55
N LYS A 180 8.63 -10.50 -20.97
CA LYS A 180 9.93 -9.83 -20.80
C LYS A 180 10.26 -9.66 -19.32
N PHE A 181 9.29 -9.20 -18.53
CA PHE A 181 9.47 -8.97 -17.09
C PHE A 181 9.78 -10.29 -16.36
N ILE A 182 9.00 -11.33 -16.59
CA ILE A 182 9.25 -12.66 -15.98
C ILE A 182 10.64 -13.20 -16.36
N LYS A 183 11.03 -13.10 -17.64
CA LYS A 183 12.35 -13.55 -18.11
C LYS A 183 13.50 -12.76 -17.50
N SER A 184 13.32 -11.48 -17.18
CA SER A 184 14.38 -10.66 -16.57
C SER A 184 14.82 -11.16 -15.20
N PHE A 185 13.96 -11.91 -14.50
CA PHE A 185 14.29 -12.60 -13.24
C PHE A 185 14.64 -14.09 -13.43
N GLY A 186 14.82 -14.56 -14.67
CA GLY A 186 15.10 -15.97 -14.95
C GLY A 186 13.87 -16.88 -14.91
N GLY A 187 12.67 -16.32 -14.86
CA GLY A 187 11.43 -17.08 -14.89
C GLY A 187 11.01 -17.53 -16.28
N ASN A 188 10.07 -18.47 -16.32
CA ASN A 188 9.45 -18.98 -17.54
C ASN A 188 8.02 -18.43 -17.67
N PRO A 189 7.71 -17.61 -18.70
CA PRO A 189 6.39 -17.02 -18.89
C PRO A 189 5.23 -18.02 -19.03
N ASN A 190 5.52 -19.27 -19.39
CA ASN A 190 4.52 -20.31 -19.56
C ASN A 190 4.11 -20.98 -18.25
N LEU A 191 4.83 -20.72 -17.15
CA LEU A 191 4.49 -21.28 -15.85
C LEU A 191 3.48 -20.40 -15.12
N TYR A 192 2.71 -21.04 -14.22
CA TYR A 192 1.86 -20.32 -13.28
C TYR A 192 2.73 -19.55 -12.29
N SER A 193 2.56 -18.24 -12.24
CA SER A 193 3.43 -17.32 -11.48
C SER A 193 2.75 -16.86 -10.22
N ILE A 194 3.43 -16.96 -9.08
CA ILE A 194 2.95 -16.48 -7.78
C ILE A 194 3.98 -15.54 -7.19
N SER A 195 3.58 -14.32 -6.81
CA SER A 195 4.44 -13.47 -5.98
C SER A 195 4.20 -13.76 -4.49
N LEU A 196 5.29 -13.95 -3.74
CA LEU A 196 5.24 -14.19 -2.29
C LEU A 196 5.91 -13.03 -1.54
N PHE A 197 5.11 -12.04 -1.17
CA PHE A 197 5.50 -10.95 -0.31
C PHE A 197 4.77 -11.08 1.03
N TYR A 198 5.46 -11.59 2.07
CA TYR A 198 4.86 -12.04 3.33
C TYR A 198 5.66 -11.57 4.56
N TYR A 199 5.09 -11.66 5.76
CA TYR A 199 5.82 -11.45 7.00
C TYR A 199 6.60 -12.74 7.39
N PRO A 200 7.86 -12.63 7.94
CA PRO A 200 8.74 -13.78 8.22
C PRO A 200 8.24 -14.79 9.26
N ILE A 201 7.01 -14.64 9.73
CA ILE A 201 6.34 -15.56 10.66
C ILE A 201 5.60 -16.70 9.95
N GLN A 202 5.48 -16.64 8.61
CA GLN A 202 4.78 -17.64 7.83
C GLN A 202 5.61 -18.93 7.70
N LYS A 203 4.93 -20.08 7.84
CA LYS A 203 5.51 -21.41 7.64
C LYS A 203 5.58 -21.75 6.14
N ILE A 204 6.43 -21.04 5.40
CA ILE A 204 6.47 -21.10 3.93
C ILE A 204 6.83 -22.50 3.43
N GLU A 205 7.72 -23.22 4.09
CA GLU A 205 8.07 -24.58 3.68
C GLU A 205 6.84 -25.50 3.69
N ALA A 206 5.99 -25.40 4.71
CA ALA A 206 4.75 -26.18 4.76
C ALA A 206 3.76 -25.77 3.66
N PHE A 207 3.71 -24.49 3.31
CA PHE A 207 2.93 -24.01 2.17
C PHE A 207 3.45 -24.59 0.86
N LEU A 208 4.77 -24.52 0.64
CA LEU A 208 5.39 -25.06 -0.58
C LEU A 208 5.19 -26.57 -0.69
N ASP A 209 5.23 -27.33 0.43
CA ASP A 209 4.95 -28.75 0.43
C ASP A 209 3.53 -29.04 -0.06
N VAL A 210 2.54 -28.25 0.36
CA VAL A 210 1.16 -28.40 -0.15
C VAL A 210 1.06 -28.02 -1.62
N MET A 211 1.75 -26.96 -2.05
CA MET A 211 1.76 -26.56 -3.45
C MET A 211 2.41 -27.61 -4.36
N GLU A 212 3.43 -28.35 -3.89
CA GLU A 212 4.03 -29.47 -4.63
C GLU A 212 3.02 -30.59 -4.88
N LEU A 213 2.08 -30.83 -3.96
CA LEU A 213 1.04 -31.85 -4.12
C LEU A 213 0.04 -31.53 -5.24
N MET A 214 0.01 -30.26 -5.70
CA MET A 214 -0.82 -29.88 -6.85
C MET A 214 -0.32 -30.46 -8.17
N LYS A 215 0.95 -30.91 -8.24
CA LYS A 215 1.61 -31.45 -9.44
C LYS A 215 1.47 -30.52 -10.65
N LYS A 216 1.41 -29.23 -10.41
CA LYS A 216 1.29 -28.17 -11.41
C LYS A 216 2.62 -27.42 -11.47
N PRO A 217 3.20 -27.19 -12.66
CA PRO A 217 4.39 -26.37 -12.79
C PRO A 217 4.12 -24.93 -12.34
N ILE A 218 4.69 -24.52 -11.21
CA ILE A 218 4.49 -23.21 -10.60
C ILE A 218 5.86 -22.57 -10.35
N GLN A 219 5.93 -21.27 -10.58
CA GLN A 219 7.08 -20.46 -10.17
C GLN A 219 6.68 -19.43 -9.12
N PHE A 220 7.53 -19.29 -8.11
CA PHE A 220 7.38 -18.35 -7.04
C PHE A 220 8.41 -17.24 -7.13
N PHE A 221 7.97 -16.00 -7.11
CA PHE A 221 8.83 -14.83 -7.01
C PHE A 221 8.86 -14.35 -5.56
N ILE A 222 10.04 -14.36 -4.95
CA ILE A 222 10.24 -14.06 -3.52
C ILE A 222 11.29 -12.97 -3.39
N PRO A 223 11.09 -11.90 -2.57
CA PRO A 223 12.15 -10.93 -2.30
C PRO A 223 13.40 -11.61 -1.76
N GLN A 224 14.58 -11.18 -2.22
CA GLN A 224 15.87 -11.79 -1.83
C GLN A 224 16.01 -11.94 -0.32
N TYR A 225 15.67 -10.90 0.46
CA TYR A 225 15.79 -10.95 1.92
C TYR A 225 14.86 -11.97 2.60
N LEU A 226 13.71 -12.29 1.99
CA LEU A 226 12.83 -13.38 2.45
C LEU A 226 13.33 -14.74 1.97
N PHE A 227 13.85 -14.79 0.75
CA PHE A 227 14.46 -16.00 0.20
C PHE A 227 15.65 -16.45 1.06
N ASP A 228 16.49 -15.53 1.53
CA ASP A 228 17.65 -15.82 2.40
C ASP A 228 17.24 -16.41 3.77
N LEU A 229 15.99 -16.14 4.20
CA LEU A 229 15.43 -16.72 5.42
C LEU A 229 14.85 -18.13 5.21
N LEU A 230 14.58 -18.50 3.94
CA LEU A 230 14.06 -19.82 3.63
C LEU A 230 15.16 -20.88 3.78
N LYS A 231 14.89 -21.85 4.63
CA LYS A 231 15.77 -23.02 4.81
C LYS A 231 15.29 -24.19 3.94
N VAL A 232 14.93 -23.92 2.69
CA VAL A 232 14.45 -24.97 1.77
C VAL A 232 15.54 -25.99 1.54
N LYS A 233 15.38 -27.18 2.14
CA LYS A 233 16.30 -28.32 1.98
C LYS A 233 15.81 -29.34 0.95
N LYS A 234 14.61 -29.13 0.39
CA LYS A 234 13.95 -30.06 -0.53
C LYS A 234 14.13 -29.59 -1.97
N ASN A 235 14.37 -30.52 -2.85
CA ASN A 235 14.23 -30.31 -4.29
C ASN A 235 12.78 -30.58 -4.67
N TYR A 236 12.04 -29.52 -5.05
CA TYR A 236 10.69 -29.65 -5.58
C TYR A 236 10.73 -30.05 -7.05
N GLN A 237 9.83 -30.91 -7.48
CA GLN A 237 9.72 -31.38 -8.85
C GLN A 237 8.90 -30.38 -9.71
N TYR A 238 7.89 -29.78 -9.11
CA TYR A 238 6.93 -28.93 -9.80
C TYR A 238 7.08 -27.44 -9.46
N LEU A 239 7.87 -27.08 -8.45
CA LEU A 239 8.01 -25.71 -8.01
C LEU A 239 9.37 -25.12 -8.37
N HIS A 240 9.37 -23.91 -8.92
CA HIS A 240 10.56 -23.12 -9.20
C HIS A 240 10.55 -21.88 -8.30
N ILE A 241 11.55 -21.73 -7.45
CA ILE A 241 11.65 -20.60 -6.54
C ILE A 241 12.68 -19.63 -7.10
N ILE A 242 12.26 -18.39 -7.34
CA ILE A 242 13.05 -17.33 -7.96
C ILE A 242 13.13 -16.18 -6.98
N SER A 243 14.32 -15.79 -6.59
CA SER A 243 14.51 -14.58 -5.79
C SER A 243 14.63 -13.35 -6.68
N TYR A 244 14.18 -12.20 -6.18
CA TYR A 244 14.35 -10.93 -6.85
C TYR A 244 14.92 -9.88 -5.88
N PRO A 245 15.72 -8.91 -6.38
CA PRO A 245 16.27 -7.83 -5.57
C PRO A 245 15.16 -6.89 -5.10
N PHE A 246 15.51 -5.90 -4.28
CA PHE A 246 14.56 -4.84 -3.92
C PHE A 246 14.08 -4.12 -5.20
N LEU A 247 12.77 -4.02 -5.38
CA LEU A 247 12.14 -3.43 -6.56
C LEU A 247 11.75 -1.97 -6.31
N SER A 248 11.79 -1.16 -7.36
CA SER A 248 11.12 0.13 -7.38
C SER A 248 9.59 -0.05 -7.26
N HIS A 249 8.86 1.01 -6.94
CA HIS A 249 7.39 0.95 -6.93
C HIS A 249 6.79 0.49 -8.27
N ASP A 250 7.36 0.97 -9.39
CA ASP A 250 6.86 0.62 -10.72
C ASP A 250 7.16 -0.85 -11.07
N ASP A 251 8.38 -1.33 -10.76
CA ASP A 251 8.74 -2.74 -10.96
C ASP A 251 7.93 -3.68 -10.06
N PHE A 252 7.61 -3.25 -8.83
CA PHE A 252 6.74 -4.03 -7.94
C PHE A 252 5.31 -4.12 -8.49
N ASP A 253 4.79 -3.03 -9.03
CA ASP A 253 3.49 -3.02 -9.70
C ASP A 253 3.49 -3.95 -10.93
N ASP A 254 4.59 -3.97 -11.70
CA ASP A 254 4.74 -4.85 -12.85
C ASP A 254 4.88 -6.32 -12.43
N LEU A 255 5.53 -6.61 -11.29
CA LEU A 255 5.55 -7.95 -10.71
C LEU A 255 4.13 -8.44 -10.40
N LEU A 256 3.34 -7.61 -9.71
CA LEU A 256 1.95 -7.96 -9.35
C LEU A 256 1.07 -8.19 -10.59
N ARG A 257 1.24 -7.38 -11.65
CA ARG A 257 0.54 -7.57 -12.93
C ARG A 257 1.00 -8.84 -13.67
N SER A 258 2.26 -9.22 -13.52
CA SER A 258 2.87 -10.38 -14.16
C SER A 258 2.47 -11.71 -13.53
N CYS A 259 2.15 -11.71 -12.25
CA CYS A 259 1.79 -12.93 -11.52
C CYS A 259 0.30 -13.25 -11.64
N ASN A 260 -0.02 -14.55 -11.58
CA ASN A 260 -1.39 -15.06 -11.62
C ASN A 260 -2.06 -14.98 -10.24
N LEU A 261 -1.27 -15.04 -9.17
CA LEU A 261 -1.69 -14.90 -7.78
C LEU A 261 -0.65 -14.10 -7.01
N ASN A 262 -1.10 -13.20 -6.16
CA ASN A 262 -0.24 -12.34 -5.38
C ASN A 262 -0.48 -12.51 -3.88
N PHE A 263 0.56 -12.84 -3.12
CA PHE A 263 0.56 -12.70 -1.68
C PHE A 263 1.16 -11.34 -1.33
N VAL A 264 0.40 -10.55 -0.60
CA VAL A 264 0.77 -9.17 -0.24
C VAL A 264 0.54 -8.91 1.24
N ARG A 265 1.22 -7.90 1.79
CA ARG A 265 1.16 -7.54 3.21
C ARG A 265 1.10 -6.03 3.42
N GLY A 266 0.79 -5.62 4.66
CA GLY A 266 0.72 -4.19 5.00
C GLY A 266 -0.33 -3.46 4.16
N GLU A 267 -0.13 -2.16 3.89
CA GLU A 267 -1.11 -1.32 3.20
C GLU A 267 -0.77 -1.04 1.74
N ASP A 268 0.46 -0.58 1.43
CA ASP A 268 0.82 -0.23 0.06
C ASP A 268 0.66 -1.41 -0.89
N SER A 269 1.30 -2.55 -0.58
CA SER A 269 1.23 -3.72 -1.47
C SER A 269 -0.19 -4.30 -1.60
N TRP A 270 -1.04 -4.15 -0.57
CA TRP A 270 -2.44 -4.51 -0.61
C TRP A 270 -3.21 -3.69 -1.65
N ILE A 271 -3.09 -2.35 -1.58
CA ILE A 271 -3.72 -1.45 -2.56
C ILE A 271 -3.22 -1.77 -3.98
N ARG A 272 -1.90 -2.01 -4.13
CA ARG A 272 -1.31 -2.31 -5.44
C ARG A 272 -1.80 -3.65 -6.01
N ALA A 273 -2.04 -4.67 -5.17
CA ALA A 273 -2.64 -5.93 -5.59
C ALA A 273 -4.08 -5.75 -6.12
N ILE A 274 -4.87 -4.89 -5.49
CA ILE A 274 -6.20 -4.51 -6.00
C ILE A 274 -6.07 -3.89 -7.40
N TRP A 275 -5.14 -2.95 -7.58
CA TRP A 275 -4.93 -2.26 -8.86
C TRP A 275 -4.33 -3.16 -9.95
N ALA A 276 -3.57 -4.19 -9.59
CA ALA A 276 -3.10 -5.20 -10.54
C ALA A 276 -4.24 -5.96 -11.20
N GLY A 277 -5.42 -6.04 -10.56
CA GLY A 277 -6.60 -6.75 -11.08
C GLY A 277 -6.39 -8.25 -11.16
N LYS A 278 -5.52 -8.81 -10.34
CA LYS A 278 -5.22 -10.23 -10.21
C LYS A 278 -5.70 -10.77 -8.87
N PRO A 279 -5.99 -12.07 -8.75
CA PRO A 279 -6.24 -12.70 -7.45
C PRO A 279 -5.10 -12.43 -6.49
N PHE A 280 -5.45 -12.16 -5.23
CA PHE A 280 -4.44 -11.95 -4.20
C PHE A 280 -4.91 -12.45 -2.84
N ILE A 281 -3.94 -12.68 -1.95
CA ILE A 281 -4.13 -12.97 -0.54
C ILE A 281 -3.39 -11.90 0.25
N TRP A 282 -4.13 -11.16 1.06
CA TRP A 282 -3.59 -10.09 1.87
C TRP A 282 -3.34 -10.57 3.30
N GLN A 283 -2.15 -10.26 3.81
CA GLN A 283 -1.76 -10.44 5.21
C GLN A 283 -1.66 -9.07 5.87
N PRO A 284 -2.64 -8.69 6.71
CA PRO A 284 -2.52 -7.45 7.48
C PRO A 284 -1.38 -7.54 8.49
N TYR A 285 -0.83 -6.38 8.90
CA TYR A 285 0.15 -6.31 9.97
C TYR A 285 -0.43 -6.89 11.25
N ILE A 286 0.34 -7.80 11.88
CA ILE A 286 -0.13 -8.52 13.06
C ILE A 286 -0.16 -7.59 14.26
N GLN A 287 -1.32 -7.48 14.86
CA GLN A 287 -1.58 -6.66 16.04
C GLN A 287 -2.01 -7.55 17.22
N GLU A 288 -1.79 -7.06 18.41
CA GLU A 288 -2.28 -7.70 19.63
C GLU A 288 -3.80 -7.90 19.61
N ASN A 289 -4.29 -8.85 20.38
CA ASN A 289 -5.73 -9.18 20.49
C ASN A 289 -6.42 -9.52 19.14
N SER A 290 -5.65 -9.95 18.14
CA SER A 290 -6.18 -10.34 16.82
C SER A 290 -6.96 -9.25 16.08
N ILE A 291 -6.72 -7.97 16.37
CA ILE A 291 -7.37 -6.82 15.71
C ILE A 291 -7.19 -6.87 14.19
N HIS A 292 -6.02 -7.33 13.73
CA HIS A 292 -5.73 -7.51 12.31
C HIS A 292 -6.71 -8.47 11.60
N LEU A 293 -7.28 -9.46 12.32
CA LEU A 293 -8.29 -10.37 11.75
C LEU A 293 -9.65 -9.69 11.61
N ILE A 294 -9.97 -8.71 12.46
CA ILE A 294 -11.18 -7.89 12.33
C ILE A 294 -11.07 -7.04 11.06
N LYS A 295 -9.93 -6.36 10.85
CA LYS A 295 -9.62 -5.61 9.63
C LYS A 295 -9.74 -6.50 8.39
N LEU A 296 -9.16 -7.71 8.42
CA LEU A 296 -9.22 -8.66 7.32
C LEU A 296 -10.66 -9.05 6.97
N LYS A 297 -11.46 -9.39 7.98
CA LYS A 297 -12.88 -9.76 7.78
C LYS A 297 -13.70 -8.60 7.22
N ALA A 298 -13.49 -7.38 7.71
CA ALA A 298 -14.16 -6.19 7.20
C ALA A 298 -13.82 -5.94 5.73
N PHE A 299 -12.52 -6.04 5.38
CA PHE A 299 -12.09 -5.93 3.99
C PHE A 299 -12.72 -7.02 3.11
N LEU A 300 -12.64 -8.29 3.49
CA LEU A 300 -13.21 -9.37 2.69
C LEU A 300 -14.71 -9.21 2.49
N LYS A 301 -15.43 -8.77 3.51
CA LYS A 301 -16.87 -8.47 3.39
C LYS A 301 -17.12 -7.39 2.33
N ASN A 302 -16.33 -6.31 2.32
CA ASN A 302 -16.43 -5.26 1.31
C ASN A 302 -15.98 -5.77 -0.06
N TYR A 303 -14.80 -6.39 -0.14
CA TYR A 303 -14.21 -6.88 -1.39
C TYR A 303 -15.07 -7.92 -2.10
N CYS A 304 -15.65 -8.87 -1.35
CA CYS A 304 -16.54 -9.91 -1.88
C CYS A 304 -18.00 -9.44 -2.08
N GLY A 305 -18.30 -8.16 -1.84
CA GLY A 305 -19.63 -7.62 -2.09
C GLY A 305 -20.06 -7.84 -3.54
N GLY A 306 -21.18 -8.56 -3.76
CA GLY A 306 -21.66 -8.92 -5.09
C GLY A 306 -20.91 -10.07 -5.78
N CYS A 307 -20.06 -10.79 -5.04
CA CYS A 307 -19.42 -12.02 -5.49
C CYS A 307 -20.38 -13.21 -5.42
N GLU A 308 -20.18 -14.19 -6.29
CA GLU A 308 -20.83 -15.50 -6.15
C GLU A 308 -20.40 -16.15 -4.83
N GLN A 309 -21.35 -16.83 -4.17
CA GLN A 309 -21.12 -17.38 -2.83
C GLN A 309 -19.92 -18.34 -2.80
N GLU A 310 -19.80 -19.25 -3.79
CA GLU A 310 -18.70 -20.23 -3.86
C GLU A 310 -17.33 -19.52 -3.92
N LEU A 311 -17.19 -18.49 -4.76
CA LEU A 311 -15.94 -17.72 -4.87
C LEU A 311 -15.63 -16.92 -3.60
N SER A 312 -16.66 -16.35 -2.98
CA SER A 312 -16.53 -15.64 -1.71
C SER A 312 -16.02 -16.57 -0.63
N GLU A 313 -16.58 -17.78 -0.50
CA GLU A 313 -16.14 -18.77 0.47
C GLU A 313 -14.69 -19.20 0.26
N VAL A 314 -14.27 -19.42 -0.99
CA VAL A 314 -12.88 -19.72 -1.33
C VAL A 314 -11.95 -18.59 -0.87
N LEU A 315 -12.27 -17.35 -1.19
CA LEU A 315 -11.45 -16.19 -0.81
C LEU A 315 -11.35 -16.04 0.72
N PHE A 316 -12.47 -16.16 1.44
CA PHE A 316 -12.46 -16.09 2.91
C PHE A 316 -11.60 -17.20 3.54
N LYS A 317 -11.77 -18.45 3.09
CA LYS A 317 -10.97 -19.58 3.59
C LYS A 317 -9.48 -19.45 3.28
N MET A 318 -9.14 -18.99 2.07
CA MET A 318 -7.74 -18.78 1.67
C MET A 318 -7.04 -17.74 2.56
N HIS A 319 -7.71 -16.62 2.84
CA HIS A 319 -7.16 -15.60 3.73
C HIS A 319 -7.10 -16.06 5.19
N ASP A 320 -8.11 -16.80 5.68
CA ASP A 320 -8.10 -17.34 7.04
C ASP A 320 -6.98 -18.37 7.21
N ASP A 321 -6.86 -19.31 6.27
CA ASP A 321 -5.81 -20.33 6.29
C ASP A 321 -4.41 -19.71 6.24
N TRP A 322 -4.21 -18.71 5.36
CA TRP A 322 -2.95 -17.97 5.27
C TRP A 322 -2.61 -17.27 6.58
N SER A 323 -3.56 -16.54 7.16
CA SER A 323 -3.36 -15.80 8.41
C SER A 323 -3.07 -16.70 9.60
N ASN A 324 -3.57 -17.95 9.58
CA ASN A 324 -3.42 -18.93 10.65
C ASN A 324 -2.33 -19.99 10.38
N ASN A 325 -1.53 -19.85 9.32
CA ASN A 325 -0.53 -20.85 8.89
C ASN A 325 -1.12 -22.24 8.69
N LYS A 326 -2.35 -22.31 8.19
CA LYS A 326 -3.02 -23.56 7.79
C LYS A 326 -2.94 -23.66 6.28
N PHE A 327 -2.52 -24.81 5.78
CA PHE A 327 -2.37 -25.00 4.33
C PHE A 327 -3.11 -26.28 3.94
N ASN A 328 -4.33 -26.08 3.41
CA ASN A 328 -5.25 -27.17 3.07
C ASN A 328 -5.17 -27.48 1.57
N GLU A 329 -4.75 -28.71 1.24
CA GLU A 329 -4.65 -29.17 -0.16
C GLU A 329 -5.98 -29.06 -0.92
N ALA A 330 -7.10 -29.45 -0.30
CA ALA A 330 -8.40 -29.43 -0.96
C ALA A 330 -8.82 -27.99 -1.33
N LEU A 331 -8.55 -27.03 -0.45
CA LEU A 331 -8.81 -25.61 -0.70
C LEU A 331 -7.99 -25.07 -1.89
N TRP A 332 -6.73 -25.51 -2.03
CA TRP A 332 -5.91 -25.13 -3.17
C TRP A 332 -6.39 -25.76 -4.47
N ARG A 333 -6.91 -26.98 -4.43
CA ARG A 333 -7.57 -27.60 -5.59
C ARG A 333 -8.81 -26.81 -6.01
N ASP A 334 -9.63 -26.38 -5.06
CA ASP A 334 -10.81 -25.55 -5.32
C ASP A 334 -10.41 -24.18 -5.88
N PHE A 335 -9.35 -23.57 -5.36
CA PHE A 335 -8.79 -22.31 -5.90
C PHE A 335 -8.41 -22.48 -7.38
N PHE A 336 -7.63 -23.50 -7.73
CA PHE A 336 -7.20 -23.71 -9.11
C PHE A 336 -8.36 -24.07 -10.05
N LYS A 337 -9.38 -24.77 -9.54
CA LYS A 337 -10.61 -25.06 -10.29
C LYS A 337 -11.36 -23.77 -10.64
N ASN A 338 -11.39 -22.80 -9.73
CA ASN A 338 -12.09 -21.54 -9.88
C ASN A 338 -11.20 -20.38 -10.39
N GLN A 339 -9.97 -20.66 -10.83
CA GLN A 339 -8.96 -19.65 -11.18
C GLN A 339 -9.50 -18.58 -12.13
N SER A 340 -10.10 -18.96 -13.26
CA SER A 340 -10.59 -18.02 -14.26
C SER A 340 -11.70 -17.10 -13.72
N SER A 341 -12.58 -17.64 -12.88
CA SER A 341 -13.63 -16.86 -12.22
C SER A 341 -13.05 -15.87 -11.20
N LEU A 342 -12.04 -16.29 -10.44
CA LEU A 342 -11.32 -15.44 -9.49
C LEU A 342 -10.55 -14.32 -10.19
N GLU A 343 -9.90 -14.59 -11.34
CA GLU A 343 -9.23 -13.57 -12.16
C GLU A 343 -10.24 -12.54 -12.70
N SER A 344 -11.35 -13.01 -13.24
CA SER A 344 -12.43 -12.13 -13.73
C SER A 344 -13.01 -11.28 -12.59
N PHE A 345 -13.22 -11.88 -11.44
CA PHE A 345 -13.73 -11.19 -10.25
C PHE A 345 -12.74 -10.12 -9.77
N ALA A 346 -11.45 -10.44 -9.62
CA ALA A 346 -10.43 -9.49 -9.19
C ALA A 346 -10.34 -8.27 -10.13
N LEU A 347 -10.40 -8.50 -11.44
CA LEU A 347 -10.40 -7.43 -12.42
C LEU A 347 -11.66 -6.55 -12.31
N LYS A 348 -12.85 -7.15 -12.15
CA LYS A 348 -14.11 -6.42 -11.93
C LYS A 348 -14.07 -5.58 -10.66
N ARG A 349 -13.51 -6.11 -9.56
CA ARG A 349 -13.35 -5.36 -8.29
C ARG A 349 -12.39 -4.19 -8.43
N SER A 350 -11.27 -4.37 -9.12
CA SER A 350 -10.35 -3.28 -9.43
C SER A 350 -11.06 -2.16 -10.20
N HIS A 351 -11.83 -2.48 -11.24
CA HIS A 351 -12.62 -1.48 -11.98
C HIS A 351 -13.72 -0.83 -11.14
N HIS A 352 -14.30 -1.56 -10.20
CA HIS A 352 -15.31 -1.01 -9.29
C HIS A 352 -14.71 0.10 -8.41
N TYR A 353 -13.60 -0.17 -7.75
CA TYR A 353 -12.93 0.84 -6.91
C TYR A 353 -12.34 1.99 -7.73
N PHE A 354 -12.02 1.77 -9.00
CA PHE A 354 -11.49 2.82 -9.86
C PHE A 354 -12.52 3.91 -10.19
N LYS A 355 -13.81 3.67 -9.98
CA LYS A 355 -14.89 4.66 -10.20
C LYS A 355 -14.92 5.75 -9.14
N GLU A 356 -14.42 5.45 -7.95
CA GLU A 356 -14.33 6.42 -6.87
C GLU A 356 -13.14 7.37 -7.09
N PRO A 357 -13.17 8.60 -6.56
CA PRO A 357 -12.01 9.50 -6.57
C PRO A 357 -10.77 8.82 -5.96
N SER A 358 -9.57 9.20 -6.43
CA SER A 358 -8.34 8.76 -5.77
C SER A 358 -8.18 9.44 -4.41
N PHE A 359 -7.42 8.80 -3.51
CA PHE A 359 -7.13 9.36 -2.19
C PHE A 359 -6.55 10.79 -2.27
N VAL A 360 -5.57 11.00 -3.16
CA VAL A 360 -4.92 12.31 -3.28
C VAL A 360 -5.85 13.34 -3.92
N GLU A 361 -6.71 12.93 -4.87
CA GLU A 361 -7.74 13.79 -5.45
C GLU A 361 -8.72 14.28 -4.37
N SER A 362 -9.26 13.34 -3.56
CA SER A 362 -10.16 13.67 -2.44
C SER A 362 -9.49 14.59 -1.40
N LEU A 363 -8.20 14.36 -1.11
CA LEU A 363 -7.44 15.19 -0.17
C LEU A 363 -7.25 16.61 -0.70
N VAL A 364 -6.89 16.77 -1.98
CA VAL A 364 -6.71 18.08 -2.63
C VAL A 364 -8.03 18.81 -2.74
N ASP A 365 -9.11 18.13 -3.10
CA ASP A 365 -10.46 18.71 -3.18
C ASP A 365 -10.90 19.24 -1.80
N TYR A 366 -10.74 18.45 -0.75
CA TYR A 366 -11.01 18.89 0.64
C TYR A 366 -10.19 20.12 1.02
N CYS A 367 -8.89 20.15 0.70
CA CYS A 367 -8.03 21.29 0.98
C CYS A 367 -8.43 22.55 0.20
N SER A 368 -9.01 22.40 -0.98
CA SER A 368 -9.41 23.50 -1.84
C SER A 368 -10.76 24.12 -1.46
N GLU A 369 -11.63 23.36 -0.79
CA GLU A 369 -12.96 23.78 -0.34
C GLU A 369 -12.93 24.48 1.04
N THR A 370 -11.88 24.30 1.79
CA THR A 370 -11.70 24.82 3.15
C THR A 370 -10.62 25.87 3.24
#